data_704007771dcebc71e34fe26d915a1b91
#
_entry.id   704007771dcebc71e34fe26d915a1b91
#
_cell.length_a   1.000
_cell.length_b   1.000
_cell.length_c   1.000
_cell.angle_alpha   90.00
_cell.angle_beta   90.00
_cell.angle_gamma   90.00
#
_symmetry.space_group_name_H-M   'P 1'
#
loop_
_entity.id
_entity.type
_entity.pdbx_description
1 polymer ?
#
loop_
_entity_poly.entity_id
_entity_poly.type
_entity_poly.pdbx_seq_one_letter_code
_entity_poly.pdbx_strand_id
1 'polypeptide(L)'
;MVASLVRPVAAQTPYGGQVVSYEPVGSLWLALGARRRRERTDAGVTRGVETLSATVRADPRLEEGLVARFGGADWGVVGIEADPKAAGRVRLNLERAR
;
A
#
# COMPACT_ATOMS: atom_id res chain seq x y z
N MET A 1 12.47 -6.28 -5.96
CA MET A 1 12.01 -4.89 -6.16
C MET A 1 12.11 -4.13 -4.86
N VAL A 2 12.81 -3.02 -4.88
CA VAL A 2 12.89 -2.14 -3.70
C VAL A 2 11.74 -1.15 -3.75
N ALA A 3 11.03 -1.00 -2.63
CA ALA A 3 9.97 -0.02 -2.48
C ALA A 3 10.30 0.95 -1.35
N SER A 4 9.94 2.21 -1.54
CA SER A 4 9.94 3.20 -0.47
C SER A 4 8.61 3.11 0.27
N LEU A 5 8.69 2.99 1.58
CA LEU A 5 7.51 2.94 2.43
C LEU A 5 7.28 4.31 3.05
N VAL A 6 6.09 4.85 2.87
CA VAL A 6 5.73 6.17 3.39
C VAL A 6 4.39 6.11 4.12
N ARG A 7 4.21 7.01 5.08
CA ARG A 7 2.97 7.14 5.84
C ARG A 7 2.25 8.42 5.43
N PRO A 8 1.01 8.33 4.93
CA PRO A 8 0.23 9.54 4.65
C PRO A 8 -0.18 10.21 5.97
N VAL A 9 0.01 11.51 6.04
CA VAL A 9 -0.36 12.33 7.19
C VAL A 9 -1.27 13.45 6.70
N ALA A 10 -2.47 13.52 7.25
CA ALA A 10 -3.40 14.59 6.94
C ALA A 10 -3.22 15.73 7.94
N ALA A 11 -3.17 16.94 7.43
CA ALA A 11 -3.10 18.15 8.26
C ALA A 11 -4.16 19.13 7.79
N GLN A 12 -4.77 19.87 8.73
CA GLN A 12 -5.68 20.93 8.39
C GLN A 12 -4.91 22.20 8.03
N THR A 13 -5.36 22.88 6.99
CA THR A 13 -4.83 24.19 6.63
C THR A 13 -5.55 25.28 7.42
N PRO A 14 -4.95 26.49 7.53
CA PRO A 14 -5.63 27.62 8.19
C PRO A 14 -6.97 28.02 7.57
N TYR A 15 -7.21 27.60 6.34
CA TYR A 15 -8.43 27.94 5.59
C TYR A 15 -9.48 26.82 5.58
N GLY A 16 -9.36 25.84 6.47
CA GLY A 16 -10.32 24.76 6.60
C GLY A 16 -10.16 23.61 5.60
N GLY A 17 -9.14 23.64 4.75
CA GLY A 17 -8.82 22.54 3.86
C GLY A 17 -7.96 21.49 4.54
N GLN A 18 -7.73 20.38 3.85
CA GLN A 18 -6.79 19.35 4.29
C GLN A 18 -5.67 19.18 3.28
N VAL A 19 -4.47 18.99 3.78
CA VAL A 19 -3.29 18.68 2.99
C VAL A 19 -2.78 17.32 3.44
N VAL A 20 -2.47 16.46 2.48
CA VAL A 20 -1.84 15.16 2.76
C VAL A 20 -0.37 15.29 2.45
N SER A 21 0.47 15.00 3.43
CA SER A 21 1.90 14.86 3.26
C SER A 21 2.30 13.41 3.52
N TYR A 22 3.51 13.03 3.11
CA TYR A 22 3.99 11.67 3.23
C TYR A 22 5.28 11.65 4.03
N GLU A 23 5.27 10.92 5.15
CA GLU A 23 6.44 10.75 5.99
C GLU A 23 7.19 9.49 5.57
N PRO A 24 8.52 9.57 5.34
CA PRO A 24 9.29 8.38 5.05
C PRO A 24 9.31 7.43 6.26
N VAL A 25 9.04 6.17 6.00
CA VAL A 25 9.12 5.11 7.01
C VAL A 25 10.38 4.27 6.80
N GLY A 26 10.72 4.00 5.56
CA GLY A 26 11.91 3.23 5.22
C GLY A 26 11.81 2.60 3.84
N SER A 27 12.65 1.62 3.58
CA SER A 27 12.68 0.87 2.34
C SER A 27 12.52 -0.62 2.62
N LEU A 28 11.88 -1.33 1.70
CA LEU A 28 11.65 -2.76 1.79
C LEU A 28 11.96 -3.43 0.45
N TRP A 29 12.45 -4.66 0.50
CA TRP A 29 12.50 -5.53 -0.65
C TRP A 29 11.16 -6.26 -0.77
N LEU A 30 10.54 -6.15 -1.94
CA LEU A 30 9.30 -6.84 -2.26
C LEU A 30 9.55 -7.96 -3.24
N ALA A 31 9.00 -9.13 -2.96
CA ALA A 31 8.84 -10.17 -3.96
C ALA A 31 7.42 -10.05 -4.50
N LEU A 32 7.29 -9.57 -5.73
CA LEU A 32 5.97 -9.30 -6.32
C LEU A 32 5.28 -10.59 -6.72
N GLY A 33 4.01 -10.67 -6.40
CA GLY A 33 3.15 -11.79 -6.75
C GLY A 33 2.13 -11.43 -7.83
N ALA A 34 0.93 -11.97 -7.70
CA ALA A 34 -0.13 -11.80 -8.69
C ALA A 34 -0.65 -10.36 -8.72
N ARG A 35 -0.85 -9.85 -9.92
CA ARG A 35 -1.44 -8.55 -10.18
C ARG A 35 -2.80 -8.76 -10.84
N ARG A 36 -3.81 -8.09 -10.33
CA ARG A 36 -5.19 -8.22 -10.82
C ARG A 36 -5.83 -6.87 -10.98
N ARG A 37 -6.79 -6.79 -11.90
CA ARG A 37 -7.64 -5.63 -12.09
C ARG A 37 -9.04 -5.98 -11.65
N ARG A 38 -9.67 -5.09 -10.90
CA ARG A 38 -11.04 -5.24 -10.44
C ARG A 38 -11.80 -3.94 -10.62
N GLU A 39 -13.11 -4.06 -10.67
CA GLU A 39 -13.99 -2.92 -10.56
C GLU A 39 -14.61 -2.91 -9.18
N ARG A 40 -14.66 -1.74 -8.58
CA ARG A 40 -15.30 -1.53 -7.29
C ARG A 40 -16.39 -0.49 -7.48
N THR A 41 -17.62 -0.84 -7.10
CA THR A 41 -18.74 0.09 -7.10
C THR A 41 -18.98 0.57 -5.69
N ASP A 42 -18.96 1.89 -5.50
CA ASP A 42 -19.16 2.53 -4.22
C ASP A 42 -20.03 3.76 -4.44
N ALA A 43 -21.15 3.85 -3.72
CA ALA A 43 -22.12 4.94 -3.82
C ALA A 43 -22.57 5.20 -5.28
N GLY A 44 -22.77 4.16 -6.07
CA GLY A 44 -23.18 4.26 -7.47
C GLY A 44 -22.07 4.61 -8.45
N VAL A 45 -20.83 4.77 -7.98
CA VAL A 45 -19.68 5.05 -8.83
C VAL A 45 -18.83 3.80 -8.97
N THR A 46 -18.58 3.40 -10.21
CA THR A 46 -17.71 2.26 -10.51
C THR A 46 -16.30 2.75 -10.75
N ARG A 47 -15.34 2.19 -10.03
CA ARG A 47 -13.92 2.53 -10.14
C ARG A 47 -13.12 1.30 -10.52
N GLY A 48 -12.16 1.50 -11.42
CA GLY A 48 -11.15 0.50 -11.69
C GLY A 48 -10.11 0.48 -10.57
N VAL A 49 -9.78 -0.70 -10.09
CA VAL A 49 -8.81 -0.90 -9.03
C VAL A 49 -7.82 -1.99 -9.46
N GLU A 50 -6.54 -1.73 -9.28
CA GLU A 50 -5.52 -2.76 -9.43
C GLU A 50 -5.11 -3.27 -8.06
N THR A 51 -4.99 -4.59 -7.94
CA THR A 51 -4.49 -5.23 -6.73
C THR A 51 -3.22 -5.98 -7.04
N LEU A 52 -2.31 -6.01 -6.09
CA LEU A 52 -1.02 -6.68 -6.23
C LEU A 52 -0.67 -7.31 -4.90
N SER A 53 -0.26 -8.56 -4.90
CA SER A 53 0.30 -9.18 -3.71
C SER A 53 1.82 -9.07 -3.73
N ALA A 54 2.41 -8.88 -2.57
CA ALA A 54 3.86 -8.84 -2.42
C ALA A 54 4.24 -9.55 -1.13
N THR A 55 5.35 -10.28 -1.17
CA THR A 55 5.90 -10.93 0.01
C THR A 55 7.10 -10.14 0.47
N VAL A 56 7.16 -9.87 1.78
CA VAL A 56 8.27 -9.14 2.40
C VAL A 56 8.70 -9.81 3.68
N ARG A 57 9.90 -9.48 4.14
CA ARG A 57 10.33 -9.86 5.48
C ARG A 57 9.45 -9.16 6.51
N ALA A 58 9.04 -9.87 7.55
CA ALA A 58 8.27 -9.27 8.63
C ALA A 58 9.05 -8.10 9.25
N ASP A 59 8.36 -6.99 9.43
CA ASP A 59 8.95 -5.74 9.91
C ASP A 59 7.92 -5.04 10.79
N PRO A 60 8.31 -4.63 12.01
CA PRO A 60 7.36 -4.00 12.95
C PRO A 60 6.82 -2.66 12.46
N ARG A 61 7.45 -2.03 11.45
CA ARG A 61 6.96 -0.78 10.85
C ARG A 61 5.77 -0.99 9.92
N LEU A 62 5.52 -2.24 9.48
CA LEU A 62 4.43 -2.54 8.55
C LEU A 62 3.09 -2.39 9.23
N GLU A 63 2.20 -1.60 8.62
CA GLU A 63 0.82 -1.44 9.07
C GLU A 63 -0.07 -1.11 7.88
N GLU A 64 -1.35 -1.39 8.01
CA GLU A 64 -2.32 -0.99 7.01
C GLU A 64 -2.41 0.53 6.95
N GLY A 65 -2.64 1.06 5.75
CA GLY A 65 -2.68 2.49 5.52
C GLY A 65 -1.37 3.11 5.05
N LEU A 66 -0.26 2.38 5.13
CA LEU A 66 0.99 2.84 4.54
C LEU A 66 0.92 2.80 3.02
N VAL A 67 1.83 3.51 2.37
CA VAL A 67 1.96 3.53 0.91
C VAL A 67 3.32 3.00 0.53
N ALA A 68 3.35 2.04 -0.37
CA ALA A 68 4.58 1.52 -0.97
C ALA A 68 4.77 2.14 -2.34
N ARG A 69 5.92 2.79 -2.55
CA ARG A 69 6.27 3.44 -3.82
C ARG A 69 7.32 2.63 -4.55
N PHE A 70 6.98 2.15 -5.72
CA PHE A 70 7.91 1.43 -6.59
C PHE A 70 7.37 1.43 -8.03
N GLY A 71 8.27 1.29 -8.99
CA GLY A 71 7.87 1.23 -10.39
C GLY A 71 7.13 2.47 -10.88
N GLY A 72 7.37 3.63 -10.28
CA GLY A 72 6.71 4.89 -10.66
C GLY A 72 5.26 5.01 -10.19
N ALA A 73 4.81 4.15 -9.27
CA ALA A 73 3.43 4.15 -8.79
C ALA A 73 3.38 4.06 -7.27
N ASP A 74 2.28 4.54 -6.72
CA ASP A 74 1.97 4.47 -5.30
C ASP A 74 0.92 3.38 -5.07
N TRP A 75 1.24 2.45 -4.17
CA TRP A 75 0.37 1.35 -3.82
C TRP A 75 0.00 1.43 -2.34
N GLY A 76 -1.29 1.48 -2.04
CA GLY A 76 -1.74 1.46 -0.65
C GLY A 76 -1.67 0.05 -0.06
N VAL A 77 -1.18 -0.04 1.16
CA VAL A 77 -1.17 -1.30 1.91
C VAL A 77 -2.54 -1.47 2.55
N VAL A 78 -3.35 -2.39 2.02
CA VAL A 78 -4.72 -2.61 2.47
C VAL A 78 -4.89 -3.86 3.32
N GLY A 79 -3.90 -4.73 3.34
CA GLY A 79 -3.91 -5.91 4.19
C GLY A 79 -2.53 -6.46 4.40
N ILE A 80 -2.32 -7.09 5.55
CA ILE A 80 -1.07 -7.73 5.92
C ILE A 80 -1.42 -9.11 6.49
N GLU A 81 -0.87 -10.16 5.90
CA GLU A 81 -1.13 -11.52 6.32
C GLU A 81 0.17 -12.27 6.54
N ALA A 82 0.18 -13.18 7.50
CA ALA A 82 1.31 -14.08 7.65
C ALA A 82 1.44 -14.97 6.41
N ASP A 83 2.67 -15.19 5.93
CA ASP A 83 2.90 -16.11 4.83
C ASP A 83 2.91 -17.54 5.39
N PRO A 84 1.95 -18.40 4.99
CA PRO A 84 1.89 -19.75 5.51
C PRO A 84 3.04 -20.64 5.05
N LYS A 85 3.76 -20.24 4.01
CA LYS A 85 4.84 -21.02 3.41
C LYS A 85 6.23 -20.65 3.93
N ALA A 86 6.37 -19.48 4.57
CA ALA A 86 7.67 -19.00 5.01
C ALA A 86 7.56 -18.25 6.34
N ALA A 87 8.19 -18.81 7.37
CA ALA A 87 8.27 -18.14 8.66
C ALA A 87 9.08 -16.85 8.54
N GLY A 88 8.69 -15.82 9.26
CA GLY A 88 9.36 -14.53 9.23
C GLY A 88 9.05 -13.68 8.01
N ARG A 89 8.11 -14.09 7.17
CA ARG A 89 7.63 -13.31 6.03
C ARG A 89 6.15 -13.04 6.13
N VAL A 90 5.73 -11.93 5.55
CA VAL A 90 4.32 -11.55 5.47
C VAL A 90 3.96 -11.25 4.02
N ARG A 91 2.69 -11.42 3.71
CA ARG A 91 2.13 -11.03 2.43
C ARG A 91 1.42 -9.70 2.60
N LEU A 92 1.77 -8.75 1.74
CA LEU A 92 1.07 -7.48 1.66
C LEU A 92 0.05 -7.55 0.55
N ASN A 93 -1.14 -7.07 0.83
CA ASN A 93 -2.16 -6.82 -0.18
C ASN A 93 -2.11 -5.34 -0.52
N LEU A 94 -1.72 -5.05 -1.76
CA LEU A 94 -1.52 -3.70 -2.24
C LEU A 94 -2.62 -3.34 -3.23
N GLU A 95 -3.00 -2.08 -3.24
CA GLU A 95 -4.09 -1.60 -4.08
C GLU A 95 -3.79 -0.20 -4.59
N ARG A 96 -4.17 0.08 -5.83
CA ARG A 96 -4.15 1.43 -6.38
C ARG A 96 -5.35 1.66 -7.27
N ALA A 97 -5.80 2.90 -7.35
CA ALA A 97 -6.82 3.32 -8.30
C ALA A 97 -6.24 3.33 -9.72
N ARG A 98 -7.05 2.96 -10.67
CA ARG A 98 -6.69 2.99 -12.08
C ARG A 98 -7.05 4.32 -12.69
#